data_66711a299949d48f4234e341142d6648
#
_entry.id   66711a299949d48f4234e341142d6648
#
_cell.length_a   1.000
_cell.length_b   1.000
_cell.length_c   1.000
_cell.angle_alpha   90.00
_cell.angle_beta   90.00
_cell.angle_gamma   90.00
#
_symmetry.space_group_name_H-M   'P 1'
#
loop_
_entity.id
_entity.type
_entity.pdbx_description
1 polymer ?
#
loop_
_entity_poly.entity_id
_entity_poly.type
_entity_poly.pdbx_seq_one_letter_code
_entity_poly.pdbx_strand_id
1 'polypeptide(L)'
;VAEKLIAHLQTNRGNIKVELFPNKAPKTVRNFVELAEGSREWTHPGTGEKSTNRYYDGTIFHRIIPDFMIQGGDPLGQGIGGPGYEFDDEIYPDLYFDRPYLLAMANAGIRFGKGTNGSQFFITSVPTPHLNGKHTIFGEVVEGQDVIDAISKTQTGRNNRPVEDVVLESVTIERVQA
;
A
#
# COMPACT_ATOMS: atom_id res chain seq x y z
N VAL A 1 9.42 -0.28 25.49
CA VAL A 1 8.45 0.73 25.08
C VAL A 1 8.10 0.50 23.62
N ALA A 2 6.81 0.36 23.37
CA ALA A 2 6.35 0.16 22.00
C ALA A 2 6.60 1.41 21.15
N GLU A 3 7.12 1.21 19.96
CA GLU A 3 7.34 2.29 19.00
C GLU A 3 6.19 2.32 18.02
N LYS A 4 5.61 3.51 17.81
CA LYS A 4 4.61 3.71 16.78
C LYS A 4 5.28 4.08 15.47
N LEU A 5 4.86 3.46 14.40
CA LEU A 5 5.32 3.78 13.05
C LEU A 5 4.18 4.47 12.31
N ILE A 6 4.45 5.69 11.85
CA ILE A 6 3.48 6.50 11.11
C ILE A 6 4.04 6.73 9.71
N ALA A 7 3.27 6.35 8.69
CA ALA A 7 3.64 6.62 7.30
C ALA A 7 2.94 7.90 6.85
N HIS A 8 3.73 8.85 6.36
CA HIS A 8 3.20 10.08 5.75
C HIS A 8 3.24 9.91 4.25
N LEU A 9 2.08 9.77 3.63
CA LEU A 9 1.94 9.63 2.18
C LEU A 9 1.63 11.01 1.61
N GLN A 10 2.58 11.58 0.88
CA GLN A 10 2.39 12.88 0.22
C GLN A 10 1.98 12.64 -1.21
N THR A 11 0.75 13.01 -1.54
CA THR A 11 0.22 12.84 -2.90
C THR A 11 -0.03 14.20 -3.55
N ASN A 12 -0.18 14.20 -4.86
CA ASN A 12 -0.55 15.42 -5.58
C ASN A 12 -2.02 15.84 -5.35
N ARG A 13 -2.74 15.11 -4.51
CA ARG A 13 -4.13 15.42 -4.12
C ARG A 13 -4.25 15.75 -2.64
N GLY A 14 -3.17 15.69 -1.88
CA GLY A 14 -3.13 15.97 -0.45
C GLY A 14 -2.32 14.96 0.32
N ASN A 15 -2.20 15.18 1.62
CA ASN A 15 -1.40 14.33 2.49
C ASN A 15 -2.27 13.35 3.26
N ILE A 16 -1.75 12.12 3.43
CA ILE A 16 -2.43 11.04 4.15
C ILE A 16 -1.46 10.57 5.23
N LYS A 17 -1.98 10.35 6.43
CA LYS A 17 -1.20 9.86 7.56
C LYS A 17 -1.76 8.50 7.98
N VAL A 18 -0.89 7.49 8.00
CA VAL A 18 -1.28 6.10 8.28
C VAL A 18 -0.50 5.58 9.47
N GLU A 19 -1.21 5.03 10.45
CA GLU A 19 -0.56 4.28 11.54
C GLU A 19 -0.35 2.85 11.07
N LEU A 20 0.91 2.37 11.12
CA LEU A 20 1.27 1.01 10.73
C LEU A 20 1.13 0.07 11.92
N PHE A 21 0.95 -1.23 11.65
CA PHE A 21 0.71 -2.26 12.68
C PHE A 21 1.88 -3.27 12.73
N PRO A 22 3.07 -2.86 13.25
CA PRO A 22 4.24 -3.76 13.24
C PRO A 22 4.08 -5.00 14.11
N ASN A 23 3.21 -4.93 15.13
CA ASN A 23 2.98 -6.09 16.01
C ASN A 23 2.01 -7.10 15.38
N LYS A 24 1.25 -6.71 14.38
CA LYS A 24 0.22 -7.55 13.75
C LYS A 24 0.65 -8.08 12.40
N ALA A 25 1.51 -7.36 11.70
CA ALA A 25 2.03 -7.75 10.40
C ALA A 25 3.51 -7.34 10.30
N PRO A 26 4.39 -7.94 11.12
CA PRO A 26 5.78 -7.48 11.26
C PRO A 26 6.58 -7.53 9.95
N LYS A 27 6.44 -8.60 9.17
CA LYS A 27 7.17 -8.72 7.90
C LYS A 27 6.66 -7.75 6.86
N THR A 28 5.35 -7.57 6.79
CA THR A 28 4.70 -6.66 5.84
C THR A 28 5.07 -5.22 6.14
N VAL A 29 4.98 -4.81 7.41
CA VAL A 29 5.36 -3.45 7.82
C VAL A 29 6.83 -3.20 7.56
N ARG A 30 7.70 -4.16 7.91
CA ARG A 30 9.13 -4.03 7.66
C ARG A 30 9.43 -3.85 6.17
N ASN A 31 8.80 -4.66 5.32
CA ASN A 31 8.96 -4.55 3.88
C ASN A 31 8.55 -3.16 3.36
N PHE A 32 7.38 -2.70 3.78
CA PHE A 32 6.87 -1.39 3.37
C PHE A 32 7.81 -0.27 3.83
N VAL A 33 8.24 -0.29 5.08
CA VAL A 33 9.13 0.73 5.65
C VAL A 33 10.48 0.73 4.94
N GLU A 34 11.08 -0.44 4.74
CA GLU A 34 12.39 -0.54 4.10
C GLU A 34 12.36 -0.11 2.64
N LEU A 35 11.30 -0.44 1.92
CA LEU A 35 11.13 0.03 0.54
C LEU A 35 10.91 1.56 0.51
N ALA A 36 10.09 2.07 1.42
CA ALA A 36 9.80 3.50 1.47
C ALA A 36 11.04 4.33 1.78
N GLU A 37 11.90 3.84 2.68
CA GLU A 37 13.10 4.56 3.11
C GLU A 37 14.32 4.32 2.21
N GLY A 38 14.25 3.33 1.34
CA GLY A 38 15.39 2.96 0.50
C GLY A 38 16.46 2.18 1.27
N SER A 39 16.09 1.50 2.35
CA SER A 39 17.03 0.69 3.15
C SER A 39 17.04 -0.78 2.75
N ARG A 40 16.30 -1.15 1.73
CA ARG A 40 16.27 -2.50 1.18
C ARG A 40 16.54 -2.45 -0.31
N GLU A 41 17.42 -3.34 -0.80
CA GLU A 41 17.65 -3.49 -2.23
C GLU A 41 16.42 -4.15 -2.88
N TRP A 42 16.04 -3.63 -4.02
CA TRP A 42 14.95 -4.17 -4.83
C TRP A 42 15.33 -4.16 -6.30
N THR A 43 14.63 -4.95 -7.10
CA THR A 43 14.89 -5.06 -8.54
C THR A 43 13.79 -4.33 -9.31
N HIS A 44 14.18 -3.42 -10.19
CA HIS A 44 13.21 -2.67 -10.98
C HIS A 44 12.53 -3.59 -12.00
N PRO A 45 11.20 -3.69 -12.01
CA PRO A 45 10.50 -4.65 -12.87
C PRO A 45 10.59 -4.35 -14.35
N GLY A 46 10.89 -3.10 -14.72
CA GLY A 46 11.02 -2.71 -16.13
C GLY A 46 12.43 -2.88 -16.69
N THR A 47 13.47 -2.65 -15.88
CA THR A 47 14.87 -2.67 -16.35
C THR A 47 15.65 -3.88 -15.87
N GLY A 48 15.19 -4.56 -14.82
CA GLY A 48 15.95 -5.64 -14.19
C GLY A 48 17.12 -5.18 -13.33
N GLU A 49 17.31 -3.88 -13.19
CA GLU A 49 18.41 -3.33 -12.40
C GLU A 49 18.09 -3.30 -10.92
N LYS A 50 19.09 -3.56 -10.08
CA LYS A 50 18.96 -3.47 -8.64
C LYS A 50 19.10 -2.02 -8.21
N SER A 51 18.33 -1.64 -7.18
CA SER A 51 18.29 -0.27 -6.67
C SER A 51 18.08 -0.24 -5.17
N THR A 52 18.59 0.80 -4.53
CA THR A 52 18.28 1.16 -3.14
C THR A 52 17.63 2.54 -3.06
N ASN A 53 17.09 3.03 -4.17
CA ASN A 53 16.32 4.27 -4.17
C ASN A 53 15.02 4.06 -3.39
N ARG A 54 14.42 5.16 -2.94
CA ARG A 54 13.13 5.11 -2.25
C ARG A 54 12.07 4.61 -3.24
N TYR A 55 11.51 3.46 -2.94
CA TYR A 55 10.71 2.68 -3.89
C TYR A 55 9.41 3.37 -4.31
N TYR A 56 8.70 3.94 -3.33
CA TYR A 56 7.36 4.46 -3.58
C TYR A 56 7.33 5.88 -4.13
N ASP A 57 8.45 6.61 -4.07
CA ASP A 57 8.48 8.00 -4.52
C ASP A 57 8.20 8.07 -6.03
N GLY A 58 7.19 8.85 -6.40
CA GLY A 58 6.82 9.03 -7.80
C GLY A 58 5.93 7.95 -8.39
N THR A 59 5.52 6.94 -7.62
CA THR A 59 4.57 5.92 -8.09
C THR A 59 3.16 6.48 -8.13
N ILE A 60 2.27 5.84 -8.90
CA ILE A 60 0.89 6.30 -9.07
C ILE A 60 -0.10 5.33 -8.45
N PHE A 61 -1.29 5.84 -8.12
CA PHE A 61 -2.42 4.98 -7.82
C PHE A 61 -3.06 4.58 -9.15
N HIS A 62 -2.66 3.45 -9.66
CA HIS A 62 -3.00 3.00 -11.01
C HIS A 62 -4.39 2.38 -11.14
N ARG A 63 -5.03 2.08 -10.01
CA ARG A 63 -6.36 1.45 -9.99
C ARG A 63 -7.18 2.07 -8.87
N ILE A 64 -8.27 2.71 -9.24
CA ILE A 64 -9.19 3.35 -8.29
C ILE A 64 -10.59 2.90 -8.62
N ILE A 65 -11.27 2.31 -7.64
CA ILE A 65 -12.66 1.87 -7.78
C ILE A 65 -13.48 2.60 -6.71
N PRO A 66 -14.43 3.47 -7.11
CA PRO A 66 -15.29 4.16 -6.14
C PRO A 66 -16.05 3.15 -5.29
N ASP A 67 -16.28 3.49 -4.04
CA ASP A 67 -16.96 2.63 -3.06
C ASP A 67 -16.27 1.27 -2.88
N PHE A 68 -14.94 1.24 -3.05
CA PHE A 68 -14.14 0.04 -2.82
C PHE A 68 -12.76 0.41 -2.28
N MET A 69 -11.81 0.80 -3.16
CA MET A 69 -10.43 1.04 -2.72
C MET A 69 -9.64 1.88 -3.74
N ILE A 70 -8.48 2.37 -3.29
CA ILE A 70 -7.47 2.97 -4.17
C ILE A 70 -6.21 2.11 -4.05
N GLN A 71 -5.59 1.76 -5.17
CA GLN A 71 -4.47 0.83 -5.23
C GLN A 71 -3.26 1.45 -5.92
N GLY A 72 -2.08 1.26 -5.35
CA GLY A 72 -0.82 1.77 -5.90
C GLY A 72 0.36 0.91 -5.49
N GLY A 73 1.57 1.47 -5.62
CA GLY A 73 2.80 0.79 -5.20
C GLY A 73 3.49 -0.02 -6.27
N ASP A 74 3.11 0.16 -7.54
CA ASP A 74 3.78 -0.48 -8.68
C ASP A 74 4.64 0.56 -9.42
N PRO A 75 5.97 0.37 -9.48
CA PRO A 75 6.83 1.31 -10.20
C PRO A 75 6.47 1.45 -11.69
N LEU A 76 5.88 0.43 -12.29
CA LEU A 76 5.41 0.49 -13.68
C LEU A 76 4.04 1.17 -13.80
N GLY A 77 3.28 1.28 -12.72
CA GLY A 77 1.94 1.85 -12.74
C GLY A 77 0.93 1.04 -13.55
N GLN A 78 1.13 -0.27 -13.67
CA GLN A 78 0.31 -1.15 -14.51
C GLN A 78 -0.37 -2.28 -13.73
N GLY A 79 -0.01 -2.47 -12.46
CA GLY A 79 -0.57 -3.52 -11.62
C GLY A 79 0.16 -4.86 -11.73
N ILE A 80 1.25 -4.92 -12.48
CA ILE A 80 2.03 -6.15 -12.70
C ILE A 80 3.45 -6.07 -12.13
N GLY A 81 3.89 -4.90 -11.70
CA GLY A 81 5.24 -4.70 -11.19
C GLY A 81 5.36 -5.00 -9.70
N GLY A 82 6.58 -5.20 -9.25
CA GLY A 82 6.91 -5.44 -7.85
C GLY A 82 8.40 -5.31 -7.62
N PRO A 83 8.86 -5.59 -6.38
CA PRO A 83 10.26 -5.34 -6.02
C PRO A 83 11.22 -6.47 -6.39
N GLY A 84 10.76 -7.50 -7.09
CA GLY A 84 11.58 -8.63 -7.51
C GLY A 84 11.53 -9.81 -6.55
N TYR A 85 10.66 -9.77 -5.56
CA TYR A 85 10.45 -10.87 -4.61
C TYR A 85 8.99 -10.86 -4.14
N GLU A 86 8.56 -11.96 -3.55
CA GLU A 86 7.21 -12.08 -2.99
C GLU A 86 7.30 -12.72 -1.60
N PHE A 87 6.28 -12.47 -0.77
CA PHE A 87 6.22 -13.05 0.57
C PHE A 87 4.78 -13.38 0.97
N ASP A 88 4.65 -14.17 2.04
CA ASP A 88 3.37 -14.71 2.48
C ASP A 88 2.50 -13.69 3.20
N ASP A 89 1.19 -13.96 3.23
CA ASP A 89 0.23 -13.17 4.00
C ASP A 89 0.51 -13.30 5.49
N GLU A 90 0.19 -12.22 6.21
CA GLU A 90 0.23 -12.20 7.67
C GLU A 90 -1.19 -11.85 8.15
N ILE A 91 -2.07 -12.85 8.21
CA ILE A 91 -3.45 -12.62 8.60
C ILE A 91 -3.56 -12.66 10.13
N TYR A 92 -3.87 -11.50 10.71
CA TYR A 92 -4.04 -11.38 12.15
C TYR A 92 -5.50 -11.65 12.52
N PRO A 93 -5.79 -12.54 13.47
CA PRO A 93 -7.17 -12.97 13.74
C PRO A 93 -8.14 -11.86 14.15
N ASP A 94 -7.65 -10.78 14.74
CA ASP A 94 -8.48 -9.67 15.22
C ASP A 94 -8.61 -8.53 14.21
N LEU A 95 -8.02 -8.66 13.01
CA LEU A 95 -8.12 -7.63 11.96
C LEU A 95 -9.06 -8.08 10.87
N TYR A 96 -10.07 -7.24 10.63
CA TYR A 96 -11.09 -7.49 9.61
C TYR A 96 -11.30 -6.24 8.77
N PHE A 97 -11.76 -6.43 7.54
CA PHE A 97 -12.17 -5.32 6.67
C PHE A 97 -13.60 -4.87 7.04
N ASP A 98 -13.77 -4.46 8.28
CA ASP A 98 -15.08 -4.08 8.85
C ASP A 98 -15.32 -2.57 8.86
N ARG A 99 -14.37 -1.79 8.36
CA ARG A 99 -14.44 -0.32 8.31
C ARG A 99 -13.61 0.22 7.15
N PRO A 100 -13.83 1.48 6.74
CA PRO A 100 -13.00 2.11 5.69
C PRO A 100 -11.62 2.50 6.19
N TYR A 101 -10.78 2.92 5.27
CA TYR A 101 -9.47 3.53 5.52
C TYR A 101 -8.43 2.57 6.08
N LEU A 102 -8.53 1.29 5.73
CA LEU A 102 -7.53 0.29 6.07
C LEU A 102 -6.49 0.17 4.96
N LEU A 103 -5.22 0.09 5.36
CA LEU A 103 -4.10 -0.13 4.45
C LEU A 103 -3.78 -1.61 4.44
N ALA A 104 -3.81 -2.22 3.26
CA ALA A 104 -3.60 -3.65 3.09
C ALA A 104 -2.77 -3.94 1.85
N MET A 105 -2.20 -5.16 1.78
CA MET A 105 -1.39 -5.59 0.64
C MET A 105 -2.26 -6.14 -0.48
N ALA A 106 -2.05 -5.63 -1.68
CA ALA A 106 -2.58 -6.26 -2.89
C ALA A 106 -1.75 -7.51 -3.20
N ASN A 107 -2.40 -8.56 -3.69
CA ASN A 107 -1.71 -9.79 -4.07
C ASN A 107 -2.49 -10.51 -5.18
N ALA A 108 -1.87 -11.54 -5.76
CA ALA A 108 -2.47 -12.37 -6.80
C ALA A 108 -2.96 -13.71 -6.24
N GLY A 109 -3.19 -13.80 -4.92
CA GLY A 109 -3.55 -15.03 -4.24
C GLY A 109 -2.33 -15.87 -3.91
N ILE A 110 -2.56 -17.15 -3.61
CA ILE A 110 -1.49 -18.09 -3.31
C ILE A 110 -1.16 -18.88 -4.56
N ARG A 111 0.13 -18.89 -4.93
CA ARG A 111 0.62 -19.67 -6.08
C ARG A 111 1.68 -20.65 -5.62
N PHE A 112 1.54 -21.93 -5.99
CA PHE A 112 2.46 -23.01 -5.61
C PHE A 112 2.70 -23.06 -4.10
N GLY A 113 1.64 -22.82 -3.30
CA GLY A 113 1.71 -22.84 -1.85
C GLY A 113 2.37 -21.63 -1.22
N LYS A 114 2.66 -20.58 -2.01
CA LYS A 114 3.34 -19.38 -1.53
C LYS A 114 2.51 -18.14 -1.76
N GLY A 115 2.64 -17.16 -0.85
CA GLY A 115 2.02 -15.85 -1.00
C GLY A 115 2.62 -15.05 -2.13
N THR A 116 1.90 -14.04 -2.58
CA THR A 116 2.30 -13.20 -3.73
C THR A 116 2.35 -11.72 -3.37
N ASN A 117 2.57 -11.40 -2.09
CA ASN A 117 2.73 -10.01 -1.65
C ASN A 117 4.09 -9.47 -2.10
N GLY A 118 4.13 -8.25 -2.58
CA GLY A 118 5.36 -7.60 -2.99
C GLY A 118 5.40 -6.15 -2.53
N SER A 119 4.96 -5.23 -3.37
CA SER A 119 4.96 -3.80 -3.05
C SER A 119 3.61 -3.12 -3.23
N GLN A 120 2.73 -3.69 -4.02
CA GLN A 120 1.44 -3.07 -4.28
C GLN A 120 0.57 -3.13 -3.03
N PHE A 121 -0.09 -2.02 -2.75
CA PHE A 121 -0.99 -1.91 -1.60
C PHE A 121 -2.28 -1.22 -2.02
N PHE A 122 -3.29 -1.32 -1.18
CA PHE A 122 -4.53 -0.56 -1.38
C PHE A 122 -5.02 0.01 -0.06
N ILE A 123 -5.78 1.08 -0.16
CA ILE A 123 -6.47 1.70 0.98
C ILE A 123 -7.96 1.64 0.69
N THR A 124 -8.73 1.06 1.60
CA THR A 124 -10.16 0.92 1.41
C THR A 124 -10.88 2.24 1.67
N SER A 125 -11.96 2.48 0.93
CA SER A 125 -12.81 3.66 1.15
C SER A 125 -14.15 3.29 1.78
N VAL A 126 -14.44 2.00 1.90
CA VAL A 126 -15.65 1.45 2.52
C VAL A 126 -15.29 0.13 3.21
N PRO A 127 -16.14 -0.41 4.08
CA PRO A 127 -15.94 -1.79 4.57
C PRO A 127 -15.95 -2.80 3.42
N THR A 128 -15.01 -3.75 3.45
CA THR A 128 -14.87 -4.74 2.37
C THR A 128 -14.73 -6.15 2.95
N PRO A 129 -15.76 -6.66 3.64
CA PRO A 129 -15.65 -7.94 4.37
C PRO A 129 -15.33 -9.14 3.49
N HIS A 130 -15.59 -9.06 2.20
CA HIS A 130 -15.22 -10.13 1.26
C HIS A 130 -13.71 -10.31 1.11
N LEU A 131 -12.90 -9.37 1.61
CA LEU A 131 -11.43 -9.47 1.58
C LEU A 131 -10.84 -10.10 2.84
N ASN A 132 -11.66 -10.36 3.85
CA ASN A 132 -11.19 -10.95 5.10
C ASN A 132 -10.46 -12.27 4.85
N GLY A 133 -9.29 -12.43 5.49
CA GLY A 133 -8.49 -13.64 5.37
C GLY A 133 -7.70 -13.79 4.06
N LYS A 134 -7.82 -12.83 3.14
CA LYS A 134 -7.17 -12.89 1.81
C LYS A 134 -6.07 -11.87 1.63
N HIS A 135 -6.09 -10.81 2.39
CA HIS A 135 -5.12 -9.71 2.29
C HIS A 135 -4.63 -9.32 3.67
N THR A 136 -3.33 -9.04 3.75
CA THR A 136 -2.71 -8.59 5.00
C THR A 136 -3.09 -7.15 5.28
N ILE A 137 -3.75 -6.90 6.40
CA ILE A 137 -4.01 -5.53 6.87
C ILE A 137 -2.82 -5.11 7.73
N PHE A 138 -2.15 -4.03 7.35
CA PHE A 138 -0.94 -3.60 8.07
C PHE A 138 -0.93 -2.13 8.49
N GLY A 139 -2.04 -1.43 8.30
CA GLY A 139 -2.15 -0.05 8.75
C GLY A 139 -3.57 0.50 8.66
N GLU A 140 -3.75 1.70 9.18
CA GLU A 140 -5.03 2.40 9.15
C GLU A 140 -4.77 3.91 9.01
N VAL A 141 -5.55 4.57 8.17
CA VAL A 141 -5.46 6.03 7.97
C VAL A 141 -5.97 6.72 9.23
N VAL A 142 -5.15 7.60 9.80
CA VAL A 142 -5.50 8.38 11.00
C VAL A 142 -5.75 9.85 10.69
N GLU A 143 -5.21 10.34 9.57
CA GLU A 143 -5.49 11.68 9.05
C GLU A 143 -5.49 11.63 7.53
N GLY A 144 -6.34 12.46 6.90
CA GLY A 144 -6.44 12.51 5.45
C GLY A 144 -7.55 11.64 4.88
N GLN A 145 -8.53 11.27 5.69
CA GLN A 145 -9.67 10.49 5.22
C GLN A 145 -10.41 11.22 4.09
N ASP A 146 -10.49 12.54 4.18
CA ASP A 146 -11.09 13.37 3.13
C ASP A 146 -10.28 13.30 1.82
N VAL A 147 -8.96 13.15 1.92
CA VAL A 147 -8.09 12.97 0.74
C VAL A 147 -8.38 11.62 0.08
N ILE A 148 -8.52 10.56 0.88
CA ILE A 148 -8.90 9.24 0.36
C ILE A 148 -10.24 9.30 -0.35
N ASP A 149 -11.23 9.95 0.26
CA ASP A 149 -12.56 10.08 -0.33
C ASP A 149 -12.52 10.87 -1.64
N ALA A 150 -11.74 11.93 -1.69
CA ALA A 150 -11.58 12.72 -2.91
C ALA A 150 -10.88 11.93 -4.03
N ILE A 151 -9.82 11.18 -3.69
CA ILE A 151 -9.12 10.34 -4.65
C ILE A 151 -10.06 9.24 -5.18
N SER A 152 -10.87 8.64 -4.31
CA SER A 152 -11.78 7.56 -4.71
C SER A 152 -12.84 8.00 -5.71
N LYS A 153 -13.12 9.30 -5.79
CA LYS A 153 -14.07 9.88 -6.73
C LYS A 153 -13.43 10.41 -8.00
N THR A 154 -12.11 10.24 -8.15
CA THR A 154 -11.38 10.67 -9.34
C THR A 154 -11.93 9.97 -10.57
N GLN A 155 -12.08 10.72 -11.66
CA GLN A 155 -12.54 10.16 -12.92
C GLN A 155 -11.55 9.10 -13.42
N THR A 156 -12.06 7.92 -13.74
CA THR A 156 -11.26 6.80 -14.23
C THR A 156 -11.68 6.41 -15.64
N GLY A 157 -10.75 5.77 -16.34
CA GLY A 157 -10.97 5.25 -17.67
C GLY A 157 -10.82 3.74 -17.69
N ARG A 158 -10.17 3.22 -18.74
CA ARG A 158 -9.95 1.79 -18.92
C ARG A 158 -9.18 1.20 -17.74
N ASN A 159 -9.59 0.03 -17.28
CA ASN A 159 -8.99 -0.74 -16.18
C ASN A 159 -9.02 0.02 -14.85
N ASN A 160 -9.98 0.92 -14.67
CA ASN A 160 -10.12 1.74 -13.46
C ASN A 160 -8.89 2.60 -13.19
N ARG A 161 -8.18 2.97 -14.25
CA ARG A 161 -7.03 3.85 -14.15
C ARG A 161 -7.50 5.31 -14.16
N PRO A 162 -6.99 6.17 -13.25
CA PRO A 162 -7.36 7.58 -13.25
C PRO A 162 -7.02 8.24 -14.60
N VAL A 163 -7.92 9.09 -15.07
CA VAL A 163 -7.69 9.87 -16.30
C VAL A 163 -6.54 10.84 -16.09
N GLU A 164 -6.48 11.46 -14.91
CA GLU A 164 -5.33 12.27 -14.49
C GLU A 164 -4.60 11.52 -13.39
N ASP A 165 -3.28 11.39 -13.52
CA ASP A 165 -2.49 10.60 -12.57
C ASP A 165 -2.62 11.12 -11.15
N VAL A 166 -2.89 10.19 -10.22
CA VAL A 166 -2.80 10.43 -8.79
C VAL A 166 -1.43 9.93 -8.36
N VAL A 167 -0.53 10.85 -8.09
CA VAL A 167 0.89 10.54 -7.84
C VAL A 167 1.17 10.49 -6.35
N LEU A 168 1.79 9.41 -5.91
CA LEU A 168 2.38 9.32 -4.58
C LEU A 168 3.79 9.93 -4.67
N GLU A 169 3.90 11.19 -4.26
CA GLU A 169 5.14 11.94 -4.45
C GLU A 169 6.24 11.46 -3.53
N SER A 170 5.89 11.13 -2.30
CA SER A 170 6.85 10.58 -1.34
C SER A 170 6.14 9.84 -0.21
N VAL A 171 6.89 8.94 0.43
CA VAL A 171 6.49 8.27 1.66
C VAL A 171 7.57 8.49 2.69
N THR A 172 7.21 9.08 3.82
CA THR A 172 8.13 9.33 4.94
C THR A 172 7.65 8.54 6.15
N ILE A 173 8.57 7.86 6.83
CA ILE A 173 8.24 7.07 8.01
C ILE A 173 8.65 7.84 9.25
N GLU A 174 7.70 8.07 10.14
CA GLU A 174 7.92 8.70 11.43
C GLU A 174 7.89 7.65 12.53
N ARG A 175 8.89 7.67 13.40
CA ARG A 175 8.96 6.77 14.56
C ARG A 175 8.64 7.57 15.80
N VAL A 176 7.54 7.19 16.47
CA VAL A 176 7.06 7.91 17.65
C VAL A 176 7.10 6.98 18.85
N GLN A 177 7.63 7.44 19.94
CA GLN A 177 7.61 6.67 21.18
C GLN A 177 6.20 6.70 21.76
N ALA A 178 5.70 5.52 22.08
CA ALA A 178 4.37 5.38 22.64
C ALA A 178 4.35 5.58 24.15
#